data_0174d72d799f94b9cae9c3bfc4f7e4e9
#
_entry.id   0174d72d799f94b9cae9c3bfc4f7e4e9
#
_cell.length_a   1.000
_cell.length_b   1.000
_cell.length_c   1.000
_cell.angle_alpha   90.00
_cell.angle_beta   90.00
_cell.angle_gamma   90.00
#
_symmetry.space_group_name_H-M   'P 1'
#
loop_
_entity.id
_entity.type
_entity.pdbx_description
1 polymer ?
#
loop_
_entity_poly.entity_id
_entity_poly.type
_entity_poly.pdbx_seq_one_letter_code
_entity_poly.pdbx_strand_id
1 'polypeptide(L)'
;LSADEKKILKKMLVERVAGRVPLLMGCGGNNTAAVVKDLKEGDWSGIDGILSVCPYYNKSSEEGLYQHFKAIAEASPVPVVLYNVPGRTGVNMSAETTLRLARDFENIVAVKEASGNMTQLEDVIKNKPRDFDVLSGDDGITYPLITMGAVGVISVIGNALPAEFSRMVRMALNGDYEHARIIHHKFSDLFKLLFVDGNQAAVTAMLHAMGMIENQLRLPLVPTRLTTMEKISSILKELDIRY
;
A
#
# COMPACT_ATOMS: atom_id res chain seq x y z
N LEU A 1 16.86 -1.08 -4.05
CA LEU A 1 17.25 -2.47 -4.37
C LEU A 1 17.61 -2.57 -5.85
N SER A 2 18.67 -3.32 -6.17
CA SER A 2 18.99 -3.70 -7.54
C SER A 2 17.98 -4.72 -8.09
N ALA A 3 18.04 -4.98 -9.40
CA ALA A 3 17.19 -6.00 -10.01
C ALA A 3 17.47 -7.40 -9.44
N ASP A 4 18.73 -7.72 -9.18
CA ASP A 4 19.09 -9.02 -8.62
C ASP A 4 18.69 -9.16 -7.14
N GLU A 5 18.80 -8.11 -6.34
CA GLU A 5 18.29 -8.10 -4.97
C GLU A 5 16.77 -8.30 -4.92
N LYS A 6 16.02 -7.71 -5.87
CA LYS A 6 14.57 -7.93 -5.98
C LYS A 6 14.23 -9.39 -6.30
N LYS A 7 15.01 -10.05 -7.18
CA LYS A 7 14.84 -11.48 -7.50
C LYS A 7 15.11 -12.36 -6.28
N ILE A 8 16.19 -12.08 -5.54
CA ILE A 8 16.53 -12.81 -4.30
C ILE A 8 15.40 -12.65 -3.27
N LEU A 9 14.94 -11.41 -3.05
CA LEU A 9 13.87 -11.12 -2.11
C LEU A 9 12.55 -11.82 -2.52
N LYS A 10 12.18 -11.80 -3.81
CA LYS A 10 11.01 -12.52 -4.32
C LYS A 10 11.10 -14.00 -3.98
N LYS A 11 12.22 -14.66 -4.37
CA LYS A 11 12.44 -16.08 -4.10
C LYS A 11 12.30 -16.40 -2.61
N MET A 12 12.99 -15.66 -1.76
CA MET A 12 12.95 -15.83 -0.31
C MET A 12 11.51 -15.68 0.24
N LEU A 13 10.74 -14.68 -0.23
CA LEU A 13 9.37 -14.45 0.21
C LEU A 13 8.44 -15.58 -0.24
N VAL A 14 8.53 -16.02 -1.49
CA VAL A 14 7.73 -17.16 -2.00
C VAL A 14 8.00 -18.42 -1.18
N GLU A 15 9.26 -18.77 -0.96
CA GLU A 15 9.65 -19.91 -0.14
C GLU A 15 9.17 -19.79 1.31
N ARG A 16 9.32 -18.60 1.92
CA ARG A 16 8.95 -18.39 3.32
C ARG A 16 7.44 -18.35 3.54
N VAL A 17 6.71 -17.74 2.62
CA VAL A 17 5.23 -17.66 2.68
C VAL A 17 4.61 -19.01 2.39
N ALA A 18 5.16 -19.78 1.43
CA ALA A 18 4.73 -21.15 1.11
C ALA A 18 3.19 -21.26 0.92
N GLY A 19 2.58 -20.30 0.23
CA GLY A 19 1.14 -20.28 -0.07
C GLY A 19 0.21 -19.99 1.11
N ARG A 20 0.72 -19.63 2.29
CA ARG A 20 -0.11 -19.33 3.48
C ARG A 20 -0.92 -18.05 3.36
N VAL A 21 -0.45 -17.10 2.58
CA VAL A 21 -1.13 -15.84 2.25
C VAL A 21 -0.79 -15.43 0.82
N PRO A 22 -1.67 -14.64 0.16
CA PRO A 22 -1.37 -14.09 -1.17
C PRO A 22 -0.15 -13.16 -1.16
N LEU A 23 0.63 -13.19 -2.23
CA LEU A 23 1.78 -12.31 -2.45
C LEU A 23 1.50 -11.30 -3.56
N LEU A 24 1.51 -10.02 -3.21
CA LEU A 24 1.48 -8.91 -4.16
C LEU A 24 2.90 -8.38 -4.39
N MET A 25 3.29 -8.27 -5.66
CA MET A 25 4.58 -7.69 -6.04
C MET A 25 4.40 -6.31 -6.68
N GLY A 26 5.18 -5.32 -6.25
CA GLY A 26 5.20 -4.00 -6.89
C GLY A 26 5.77 -4.10 -8.31
N CYS A 27 4.94 -3.74 -9.32
CA CYS A 27 5.33 -3.65 -10.72
C CYS A 27 4.68 -2.41 -11.33
N GLY A 28 5.43 -1.33 -11.47
CA GLY A 28 4.94 -0.05 -11.98
C GLY A 28 6.09 0.90 -12.27
N GLY A 29 5.79 1.97 -12.97
CA GLY A 29 6.77 2.97 -13.39
C GLY A 29 6.12 4.06 -14.23
N ASN A 30 6.91 5.02 -14.67
CA ASN A 30 6.46 6.12 -15.51
C ASN A 30 6.80 5.95 -17.01
N ASN A 31 7.32 4.77 -17.38
CA ASN A 31 7.54 4.35 -18.75
C ASN A 31 6.72 3.08 -19.02
N THR A 32 5.59 3.23 -19.70
CA THR A 32 4.65 2.13 -19.97
C THR A 32 5.31 0.95 -20.67
N ALA A 33 6.16 1.23 -21.68
CA ALA A 33 6.84 0.16 -22.43
C ALA A 33 7.78 -0.66 -21.57
N ALA A 34 8.48 -0.02 -20.62
CA ALA A 34 9.34 -0.72 -19.68
C ALA A 34 8.54 -1.62 -18.72
N VAL A 35 7.41 -1.12 -18.17
CA VAL A 35 6.54 -1.91 -17.30
C VAL A 35 5.94 -3.11 -18.05
N VAL A 36 5.46 -2.90 -19.29
CA VAL A 36 4.94 -3.99 -20.14
C VAL A 36 6.02 -5.03 -20.45
N LYS A 37 7.25 -4.59 -20.69
CA LYS A 37 8.39 -5.51 -20.89
C LYS A 37 8.64 -6.35 -19.66
N ASP A 38 8.71 -5.72 -18.46
CA ASP A 38 8.94 -6.41 -17.20
C ASP A 38 7.83 -7.44 -16.92
N LEU A 39 6.57 -7.11 -17.27
CA LEU A 39 5.44 -8.04 -17.12
C LEU A 39 5.55 -9.27 -18.04
N LYS A 40 5.95 -9.07 -19.28
CA LYS A 40 6.06 -10.15 -20.28
C LYS A 40 7.29 -11.05 -20.09
N GLU A 41 8.41 -10.49 -19.64
CA GLU A 41 9.68 -11.18 -19.50
C GLU A 41 9.94 -11.68 -18.06
N GLY A 42 9.17 -11.17 -17.09
CA GLY A 42 9.32 -11.51 -15.68
C GLY A 42 8.88 -12.93 -15.34
N ASP A 43 9.50 -13.50 -14.29
CA ASP A 43 9.01 -14.72 -13.66
C ASP A 43 8.01 -14.35 -12.57
N TRP A 44 6.74 -14.76 -12.72
CA TRP A 44 5.64 -14.48 -11.82
C TRP A 44 5.23 -15.68 -10.96
N SER A 45 6.03 -16.75 -10.97
CA SER A 45 5.79 -17.93 -10.15
C SER A 45 5.69 -17.58 -8.66
N GLY A 46 4.60 -17.99 -8.02
CA GLY A 46 4.32 -17.75 -6.62
C GLY A 46 3.88 -16.31 -6.29
N ILE A 47 3.55 -15.50 -7.30
CA ILE A 47 2.99 -14.16 -7.15
C ILE A 47 1.52 -14.19 -7.55
N ASP A 48 0.64 -13.74 -6.66
CA ASP A 48 -0.82 -13.78 -6.83
C ASP A 48 -1.38 -12.52 -7.49
N GLY A 49 -0.60 -11.43 -7.54
CA GLY A 49 -0.98 -10.19 -8.18
C GLY A 49 0.13 -9.13 -8.17
N ILE A 50 -0.09 -8.07 -8.92
CA ILE A 50 0.81 -6.91 -8.93
C ILE A 50 0.14 -5.68 -8.33
N LEU A 51 0.96 -4.85 -7.67
CA LEU A 51 0.59 -3.49 -7.25
C LEU A 51 1.26 -2.51 -8.21
N SER A 52 0.45 -1.84 -9.05
CA SER A 52 0.94 -0.95 -10.09
C SER A 52 0.57 0.51 -9.81
N VAL A 53 1.60 1.31 -9.52
CA VAL A 53 1.46 2.73 -9.17
C VAL A 53 1.21 3.58 -10.41
N CYS A 54 0.41 4.65 -10.27
CA CYS A 54 0.25 5.67 -11.32
C CYS A 54 1.62 6.19 -11.79
N PRO A 55 1.79 6.48 -13.11
CA PRO A 55 3.00 7.10 -13.62
C PRO A 55 3.34 8.36 -12.83
N TYR A 56 4.55 8.42 -12.30
CA TYR A 56 5.02 9.54 -11.48
C TYR A 56 5.89 10.48 -12.32
N TYR A 57 6.00 11.74 -11.87
CA TYR A 57 6.84 12.80 -12.43
C TYR A 57 6.29 13.44 -13.70
N ASN A 58 5.95 12.68 -14.74
CA ASN A 58 5.54 13.18 -16.08
C ASN A 58 4.06 13.62 -16.15
N LYS A 59 3.29 13.54 -15.05
CA LYS A 59 1.93 14.09 -14.90
C LYS A 59 1.00 13.80 -16.09
N SER A 60 0.74 12.54 -16.35
CA SER A 60 -0.17 12.09 -17.41
C SER A 60 -1.58 12.68 -17.27
N SER A 61 -2.28 12.86 -18.39
CA SER A 61 -3.72 13.13 -18.40
C SER A 61 -4.52 11.90 -17.97
N GLU A 62 -5.81 12.04 -17.68
CA GLU A 62 -6.71 10.93 -17.35
C GLU A 62 -6.72 9.86 -18.44
N GLU A 63 -6.80 10.26 -19.71
CA GLU A 63 -6.70 9.31 -20.83
C GLU A 63 -5.32 8.66 -20.93
N GLY A 64 -4.25 9.39 -20.60
CA GLY A 64 -2.91 8.82 -20.52
C GLY A 64 -2.78 7.79 -19.40
N LEU A 65 -3.40 8.01 -18.23
CA LEU A 65 -3.49 7.05 -17.14
C LEU A 65 -4.28 5.80 -17.57
N TYR A 66 -5.41 5.99 -18.23
CA TYR A 66 -6.22 4.88 -18.75
C TYR A 66 -5.42 4.02 -19.73
N GLN A 67 -4.77 4.61 -20.72
CA GLN A 67 -3.98 3.89 -21.72
C GLN A 67 -2.77 3.18 -21.10
N HIS A 68 -2.15 3.79 -20.09
CA HIS A 68 -1.06 3.18 -19.34
C HIS A 68 -1.52 1.89 -18.64
N PHE A 69 -2.61 1.95 -17.86
CA PHE A 69 -3.12 0.79 -17.14
C PHE A 69 -3.78 -0.25 -18.05
N LYS A 70 -4.40 0.17 -19.16
CA LYS A 70 -4.83 -0.74 -20.21
C LYS A 70 -3.67 -1.60 -20.71
N ALA A 71 -2.55 -0.98 -21.10
CA ALA A 71 -1.38 -1.72 -21.59
C ALA A 71 -0.80 -2.66 -20.52
N ILE A 72 -0.84 -2.27 -19.25
CA ILE A 72 -0.43 -3.10 -18.11
C ILE A 72 -1.39 -4.29 -17.94
N ALA A 73 -2.70 -4.06 -17.95
CA ALA A 73 -3.71 -5.10 -17.82
C ALA A 73 -3.59 -6.14 -18.94
N GLU A 74 -3.45 -5.67 -20.20
CA GLU A 74 -3.26 -6.55 -21.37
C GLU A 74 -1.97 -7.38 -21.34
N ALA A 75 -0.93 -6.90 -20.63
CA ALA A 75 0.36 -7.58 -20.54
C ALA A 75 0.53 -8.42 -19.28
N SER A 76 -0.27 -8.19 -18.24
CA SER A 76 -0.09 -8.83 -16.94
C SER A 76 -0.56 -10.28 -16.95
N PRO A 77 0.29 -11.24 -16.55
CA PRO A 77 -0.10 -12.64 -16.39
C PRO A 77 -0.83 -12.92 -15.06
N VAL A 78 -0.94 -11.93 -14.19
CA VAL A 78 -1.56 -12.02 -12.86
C VAL A 78 -2.49 -10.83 -12.60
N PRO A 79 -3.42 -10.90 -11.65
CA PRO A 79 -4.29 -9.80 -11.28
C PRO A 79 -3.55 -8.49 -10.98
N VAL A 80 -4.18 -7.37 -11.33
CA VAL A 80 -3.63 -6.01 -11.19
C VAL A 80 -4.38 -5.25 -10.11
N VAL A 81 -3.65 -4.73 -9.13
CA VAL A 81 -4.12 -3.74 -8.17
C VAL A 81 -3.59 -2.37 -8.59
N LEU A 82 -4.49 -1.47 -8.93
CA LEU A 82 -4.14 -0.07 -9.23
C LEU A 82 -3.64 0.62 -7.95
N TYR A 83 -2.71 1.57 -8.08
CA TYR A 83 -2.25 2.35 -6.93
C TYR A 83 -2.25 3.84 -7.23
N ASN A 84 -3.20 4.55 -6.64
CA ASN A 84 -3.32 6.01 -6.69
C ASN A 84 -2.73 6.65 -5.44
N VAL A 85 -1.67 7.46 -5.61
CA VAL A 85 -0.95 8.11 -4.50
C VAL A 85 -0.44 9.49 -4.93
N PRO A 86 -1.33 10.48 -5.08
CA PRO A 86 -1.00 11.79 -5.66
C PRO A 86 0.15 12.51 -4.94
N GLY A 87 0.25 12.36 -3.63
CA GLY A 87 1.33 12.95 -2.83
C GLY A 87 2.74 12.45 -3.18
N ARG A 88 2.85 11.31 -3.90
CA ARG A 88 4.13 10.75 -4.36
C ARG A 88 4.31 10.85 -5.86
N THR A 89 3.24 10.67 -6.62
CA THR A 89 3.31 10.63 -8.08
C THR A 89 3.21 12.00 -8.72
N GLY A 90 2.56 12.96 -8.04
CA GLY A 90 2.23 14.28 -8.58
C GLY A 90 1.05 14.25 -9.56
N VAL A 91 0.35 13.11 -9.68
CA VAL A 91 -0.86 12.94 -10.48
C VAL A 91 -1.91 12.19 -9.68
N ASN A 92 -3.17 12.60 -9.80
CA ASN A 92 -4.32 11.90 -9.21
C ASN A 92 -5.11 11.22 -10.32
N MET A 93 -5.37 9.94 -10.17
CA MET A 93 -6.30 9.20 -11.02
C MET A 93 -7.71 9.39 -10.45
N SER A 94 -8.62 9.92 -11.26
CA SER A 94 -10.00 10.21 -10.83
C SER A 94 -10.80 8.94 -10.55
N ALA A 95 -11.92 9.08 -9.82
CA ALA A 95 -12.88 8.00 -9.65
C ALA A 95 -13.41 7.48 -11.01
N GLU A 96 -13.65 8.39 -11.96
CA GLU A 96 -14.14 8.02 -13.30
C GLU A 96 -13.15 7.11 -14.02
N THR A 97 -11.86 7.49 -14.07
CA THR A 97 -10.81 6.68 -14.71
C THR A 97 -10.62 5.34 -14.01
N THR A 98 -10.62 5.34 -12.67
CA THR A 98 -10.54 4.11 -11.88
C THR A 98 -11.69 3.15 -12.20
N LEU A 99 -12.92 3.66 -12.22
CA LEU A 99 -14.13 2.86 -12.50
C LEU A 99 -14.20 2.41 -13.95
N ARG A 100 -13.73 3.20 -14.91
CA ARG A 100 -13.61 2.82 -16.31
C ARG A 100 -12.66 1.64 -16.46
N LEU A 101 -11.48 1.71 -15.86
CA LEU A 101 -10.49 0.62 -15.87
C LEU A 101 -11.06 -0.66 -15.24
N ALA A 102 -11.76 -0.54 -14.09
CA ALA A 102 -12.37 -1.67 -13.40
C ALA A 102 -13.47 -2.36 -14.21
N ARG A 103 -14.16 -1.64 -15.10
CA ARG A 103 -15.22 -2.20 -15.97
C ARG A 103 -14.65 -2.80 -17.25
N ASP A 104 -13.60 -2.20 -17.80
CA ASP A 104 -13.06 -2.58 -19.11
C ASP A 104 -12.08 -3.77 -19.02
N PHE A 105 -11.51 -4.05 -17.82
CA PHE A 105 -10.49 -5.11 -17.63
C PHE A 105 -10.80 -5.98 -16.41
N GLU A 106 -11.21 -7.22 -16.63
CA GLU A 106 -11.55 -8.17 -15.57
C GLU A 106 -10.36 -8.51 -14.65
N ASN A 107 -9.14 -8.41 -15.15
CA ASN A 107 -7.94 -8.66 -14.36
C ASN A 107 -7.45 -7.44 -13.56
N ILE A 108 -8.11 -6.28 -13.70
CA ILE A 108 -7.96 -5.16 -12.76
C ILE A 108 -8.94 -5.37 -11.60
N VAL A 109 -8.46 -5.96 -10.52
CA VAL A 109 -9.30 -6.49 -9.43
C VAL A 109 -9.48 -5.54 -8.24
N ALA A 110 -8.62 -4.55 -8.10
CA ALA A 110 -8.68 -3.63 -6.97
C ALA A 110 -7.96 -2.30 -7.24
N VAL A 111 -8.24 -1.33 -6.36
CA VAL A 111 -7.43 -0.12 -6.22
C VAL A 111 -6.94 0.02 -4.78
N LYS A 112 -5.62 0.28 -4.61
CA LYS A 112 -5.05 0.87 -3.40
C LYS A 112 -5.16 2.39 -3.54
N GLU A 113 -6.01 2.99 -2.73
CA GLU A 113 -6.30 4.42 -2.79
C GLU A 113 -5.62 5.16 -1.63
N ALA A 114 -4.75 6.09 -1.95
CA ALA A 114 -3.97 6.89 -1.01
C ALA A 114 -4.00 8.40 -1.35
N SER A 115 -5.08 8.87 -1.95
CA SER A 115 -5.28 10.30 -2.22
C SER A 115 -5.63 11.10 -0.97
N GLY A 116 -6.22 10.45 0.03
CA GLY A 116 -6.82 11.10 1.19
C GLY A 116 -8.11 11.87 0.88
N ASN A 117 -8.59 11.82 -0.36
CA ASN A 117 -9.83 12.47 -0.78
C ASN A 117 -11.03 11.56 -0.52
N MET A 118 -11.66 11.72 0.65
CA MET A 118 -12.79 10.89 1.08
C MET A 118 -13.97 10.92 0.11
N THR A 119 -14.24 12.07 -0.54
CA THR A 119 -15.32 12.17 -1.55
C THR A 119 -15.01 11.30 -2.78
N GLN A 120 -13.77 11.35 -3.29
CA GLN A 120 -13.34 10.49 -4.40
C GLN A 120 -13.41 9.00 -4.02
N LEU A 121 -12.99 8.67 -2.80
CA LEU A 121 -13.05 7.30 -2.28
C LEU A 121 -14.49 6.80 -2.19
N GLU A 122 -15.42 7.62 -1.71
CA GLU A 122 -16.84 7.33 -1.67
C GLU A 122 -17.40 7.07 -3.08
N ASP A 123 -17.06 7.94 -4.04
CA ASP A 123 -17.49 7.78 -5.43
C ASP A 123 -17.03 6.45 -6.03
N VAL A 124 -15.79 6.03 -5.78
CA VAL A 124 -15.27 4.74 -6.23
C VAL A 124 -16.02 3.58 -5.53
N ILE A 125 -16.14 3.61 -4.21
CA ILE A 125 -16.80 2.54 -3.42
C ILE A 125 -18.26 2.37 -3.85
N LYS A 126 -18.99 3.47 -4.02
CA LYS A 126 -20.41 3.46 -4.41
C LYS A 126 -20.64 2.89 -5.80
N ASN A 127 -19.77 3.18 -6.76
CA ASN A 127 -20.01 2.94 -8.19
C ASN A 127 -19.16 1.78 -8.76
N LYS A 128 -18.31 1.14 -7.95
CA LYS A 128 -17.44 0.03 -8.37
C LYS A 128 -18.22 -1.19 -8.83
N PRO A 129 -17.68 -1.99 -9.76
CA PRO A 129 -18.18 -3.34 -10.01
C PRO A 129 -18.16 -4.19 -8.74
N ARG A 130 -19.03 -5.22 -8.68
CA ARG A 130 -19.13 -6.09 -7.50
C ARG A 130 -17.81 -6.75 -7.12
N ASP A 131 -17.08 -7.20 -8.13
CA ASP A 131 -15.85 -7.99 -7.97
C ASP A 131 -14.58 -7.11 -8.02
N PHE A 132 -14.74 -5.80 -7.84
CA PHE A 132 -13.62 -4.85 -7.72
C PHE A 132 -13.49 -4.35 -6.29
N ASP A 133 -12.30 -4.42 -5.71
CA ASP A 133 -12.04 -4.06 -4.33
C ASP A 133 -11.40 -2.68 -4.17
N VAL A 134 -11.73 -2.01 -3.06
CA VAL A 134 -11.06 -0.78 -2.63
C VAL A 134 -10.27 -1.04 -1.36
N LEU A 135 -8.96 -0.82 -1.43
CA LEU A 135 -8.04 -0.94 -0.31
C LEU A 135 -7.53 0.45 0.10
N SER A 136 -7.50 0.71 1.39
CA SER A 136 -6.83 1.90 1.90
C SER A 136 -5.32 1.85 1.62
N GLY A 137 -4.76 2.99 1.23
CA GLY A 137 -3.31 3.22 1.15
C GLY A 137 -2.77 4.12 2.27
N ASP A 138 -3.64 4.48 3.23
CA ASP A 138 -3.34 5.37 4.35
C ASP A 138 -3.90 4.79 5.66
N ASP A 139 -3.00 4.49 6.59
CA ASP A 139 -3.34 3.88 7.88
C ASP A 139 -4.30 4.77 8.70
N GLY A 140 -4.14 6.09 8.61
CA GLY A 140 -4.92 7.06 9.36
C GLY A 140 -6.39 7.15 8.96
N ILE A 141 -6.74 6.79 7.73
CA ILE A 141 -8.12 6.78 7.24
C ILE A 141 -8.68 5.37 7.02
N THR A 142 -7.91 4.33 7.31
CA THR A 142 -8.34 2.94 7.07
C THR A 142 -9.62 2.58 7.82
N TYR A 143 -9.72 2.91 9.10
CA TYR A 143 -10.92 2.63 9.89
C TYR A 143 -12.18 3.29 9.31
N PRO A 144 -12.23 4.62 9.11
CA PRO A 144 -13.41 5.25 8.50
C PRO A 144 -13.68 4.74 7.08
N LEU A 145 -12.65 4.42 6.31
CA LEU A 145 -12.84 3.92 4.95
C LEU A 145 -13.49 2.54 4.91
N ILE A 146 -13.16 1.66 5.87
CA ILE A 146 -13.83 0.35 6.01
C ILE A 146 -15.31 0.55 6.35
N THR A 147 -15.68 1.53 7.17
CA THR A 147 -17.10 1.83 7.45
C THR A 147 -17.87 2.30 6.22
N MET A 148 -17.17 2.82 5.21
CA MET A 148 -17.74 3.21 3.91
C MET A 148 -17.78 2.06 2.89
N GLY A 149 -17.13 0.91 3.16
CA GLY A 149 -17.14 -0.26 2.30
C GLY A 149 -15.81 -0.65 1.67
N ALA A 150 -14.68 -0.08 2.11
CA ALA A 150 -13.38 -0.64 1.76
C ALA A 150 -13.16 -1.99 2.44
N VAL A 151 -12.39 -2.86 1.77
CA VAL A 151 -12.21 -4.26 2.20
C VAL A 151 -10.91 -4.52 2.96
N GLY A 152 -10.09 -3.48 3.14
CA GLY A 152 -8.81 -3.63 3.84
C GLY A 152 -7.83 -2.50 3.56
N VAL A 153 -6.55 -2.79 3.78
CA VAL A 153 -5.46 -1.81 3.67
C VAL A 153 -4.15 -2.46 3.22
N ILE A 154 -3.36 -1.72 2.45
CA ILE A 154 -1.94 -2.01 2.26
C ILE A 154 -1.17 -0.99 3.10
N SER A 155 -0.82 -1.38 4.30
CA SER A 155 -0.43 -0.56 5.43
C SER A 155 1.06 -0.21 5.46
N VAL A 156 1.38 0.90 6.13
CA VAL A 156 2.73 1.28 6.57
C VAL A 156 3.01 0.72 7.98
N ILE A 157 2.15 1.00 8.96
CA ILE A 157 2.33 0.57 10.35
C ILE A 157 2.29 -0.96 10.49
N GLY A 158 1.57 -1.63 9.61
CA GLY A 158 1.49 -3.10 9.57
C GLY A 158 2.83 -3.80 9.32
N ASN A 159 3.88 -3.09 8.88
CA ASN A 159 5.23 -3.62 8.79
C ASN A 159 5.89 -3.80 10.17
N ALA A 160 5.50 -3.00 11.16
CA ALA A 160 6.04 -3.05 12.51
C ALA A 160 5.05 -3.67 13.50
N LEU A 161 3.76 -3.38 13.37
CA LEU A 161 2.70 -3.82 14.27
C LEU A 161 1.60 -4.61 13.53
N PRO A 162 1.95 -5.73 12.87
CA PRO A 162 1.01 -6.46 12.03
C PRO A 162 -0.16 -7.07 12.82
N ALA A 163 0.09 -7.55 14.02
CA ALA A 163 -0.93 -8.21 14.82
C ALA A 163 -2.04 -7.24 15.27
N GLU A 164 -1.64 -6.12 15.85
CA GLU A 164 -2.56 -5.12 16.40
C GLU A 164 -3.33 -4.42 15.29
N PHE A 165 -2.62 -3.98 14.22
CA PHE A 165 -3.25 -3.26 13.14
C PHE A 165 -4.19 -4.15 12.33
N SER A 166 -3.80 -5.39 12.01
CA SER A 166 -4.70 -6.33 11.34
C SER A 166 -5.89 -6.74 12.21
N ARG A 167 -5.75 -6.74 13.54
CA ARG A 167 -6.88 -6.96 14.47
C ARG A 167 -7.91 -5.82 14.33
N MET A 168 -7.47 -4.57 14.34
CA MET A 168 -8.34 -3.39 14.10
C MET A 168 -9.10 -3.52 12.79
N VAL A 169 -8.39 -3.86 11.71
CA VAL A 169 -8.99 -4.04 10.38
C VAL A 169 -10.06 -5.13 10.40
N ARG A 170 -9.75 -6.31 10.96
CA ARG A 170 -10.71 -7.41 11.04
C ARG A 170 -11.93 -7.08 11.91
N MET A 171 -11.76 -6.38 13.03
CA MET A 171 -12.88 -5.91 13.85
C MET A 171 -13.80 -5.00 13.05
N ALA A 172 -13.23 -4.01 12.34
CA ALA A 172 -14.01 -3.09 11.52
C ALA A 172 -14.76 -3.82 10.39
N LEU A 173 -14.11 -4.76 9.69
CA LEU A 173 -14.74 -5.58 8.64
C LEU A 173 -15.86 -6.47 9.16
N ASN A 174 -15.78 -6.91 10.42
CA ASN A 174 -16.80 -7.72 11.08
C ASN A 174 -17.93 -6.88 11.73
N GLY A 175 -17.91 -5.56 11.57
CA GLY A 175 -18.92 -4.65 12.13
C GLY A 175 -18.69 -4.28 13.60
N ASP A 176 -17.59 -4.71 14.22
CA ASP A 176 -17.20 -4.33 15.58
C ASP A 176 -16.48 -2.97 15.56
N TYR A 177 -17.23 -1.96 15.22
CA TYR A 177 -16.70 -0.60 15.03
C TYR A 177 -16.24 0.04 16.35
N GLU A 178 -16.82 -0.33 17.47
CA GLU A 178 -16.45 0.24 18.76
C GLU A 178 -15.03 -0.16 19.17
N HIS A 179 -14.72 -1.45 19.18
CA HIS A 179 -13.38 -1.93 19.51
C HIS A 179 -12.35 -1.56 18.44
N ALA A 180 -12.72 -1.59 17.16
CA ALA A 180 -11.85 -1.13 16.08
C ALA A 180 -11.46 0.35 16.26
N ARG A 181 -12.40 1.20 16.64
CA ARG A 181 -12.18 2.63 16.91
C ARG A 181 -11.21 2.85 18.06
N ILE A 182 -11.32 2.08 19.14
CA ILE A 182 -10.41 2.16 20.27
C ILE A 182 -8.97 1.90 19.82
N ILE A 183 -8.76 0.85 19.02
CA ILE A 183 -7.43 0.54 18.49
C ILE A 183 -6.96 1.63 17.52
N HIS A 184 -7.82 2.12 16.63
CA HIS A 184 -7.50 3.20 15.71
C HIS A 184 -6.99 4.45 16.45
N HIS A 185 -7.72 4.89 17.49
CA HIS A 185 -7.30 6.04 18.30
C HIS A 185 -6.00 5.80 19.06
N LYS A 186 -5.78 4.57 19.53
CA LYS A 186 -4.54 4.17 20.19
C LYS A 186 -3.30 4.41 19.30
N PHE A 187 -3.43 4.25 17.98
CA PHE A 187 -2.34 4.39 17.02
C PHE A 187 -2.33 5.73 16.27
N SER A 188 -3.29 6.62 16.51
CA SER A 188 -3.46 7.84 15.70
C SER A 188 -2.24 8.75 15.65
N ASP A 189 -1.48 8.83 16.75
CA ASP A 189 -0.27 9.64 16.80
C ASP A 189 0.91 8.98 16.06
N LEU A 190 0.98 7.65 16.06
CA LEU A 190 1.94 6.92 15.24
C LEU A 190 1.67 7.12 13.74
N PHE A 191 0.41 7.10 13.29
CA PHE A 191 0.09 7.33 11.88
C PHE A 191 0.67 8.65 11.37
N LYS A 192 0.55 9.74 12.14
CA LYS A 192 1.13 11.05 11.80
C LYS A 192 2.65 11.02 11.84
N LEU A 193 3.21 10.44 12.90
CA LEU A 193 4.63 10.42 13.16
C LEU A 193 5.40 9.63 12.09
N LEU A 194 4.80 8.58 11.52
CA LEU A 194 5.38 7.77 10.45
C LEU A 194 5.66 8.57 9.16
N PHE A 195 5.07 9.73 8.96
CA PHE A 195 5.27 10.53 7.75
C PHE A 195 6.11 11.80 7.95
N VAL A 196 6.50 12.13 9.18
CA VAL A 196 7.24 13.38 9.51
C VAL A 196 8.62 13.43 8.83
N ASP A 197 9.37 12.33 8.85
CA ASP A 197 10.70 12.21 8.23
C ASP A 197 10.70 11.19 7.06
N GLY A 198 9.52 10.83 6.56
CA GLY A 198 9.34 9.79 5.56
C GLY A 198 9.07 8.42 6.16
N ASN A 199 8.05 7.74 5.62
CA ASN A 199 7.52 6.53 6.25
C ASN A 199 8.49 5.34 6.27
N GLN A 200 9.38 5.21 5.28
CA GLN A 200 10.39 4.14 5.28
C GLN A 200 11.38 4.32 6.44
N ALA A 201 11.86 5.56 6.65
CA ALA A 201 12.77 5.86 7.75
C ALA A 201 12.10 5.65 9.11
N ALA A 202 10.85 6.07 9.24
CA ALA A 202 10.09 5.93 10.49
C ALA A 202 9.77 4.47 10.84
N VAL A 203 9.38 3.64 9.86
CA VAL A 203 9.19 2.18 10.07
C VAL A 203 10.52 1.51 10.48
N THR A 204 11.64 1.87 9.83
CA THR A 204 12.95 1.36 10.20
C THR A 204 13.30 1.75 11.64
N ALA A 205 13.02 3.00 12.03
CA ALA A 205 13.22 3.47 13.40
C ALA A 205 12.35 2.72 14.42
N MET A 206 11.08 2.43 14.07
CA MET A 206 10.21 1.59 14.91
C MET A 206 10.78 0.19 15.12
N LEU A 207 11.10 -0.51 14.04
CA LEU A 207 11.66 -1.86 14.10
C LEU A 207 13.00 -1.90 14.85
N HIS A 208 13.82 -0.84 14.72
CA HIS A 208 15.04 -0.70 15.50
C HIS A 208 14.76 -0.50 16.99
N ALA A 209 13.80 0.37 17.35
CA ALA A 209 13.40 0.58 18.74
C ALA A 209 12.84 -0.70 19.40
N MET A 210 12.27 -1.61 18.59
CA MET A 210 11.82 -2.92 18.98
C MET A 210 12.94 -3.98 19.02
N GLY A 211 14.18 -3.62 18.66
CA GLY A 211 15.33 -4.53 18.66
C GLY A 211 15.36 -5.54 17.51
N MET A 212 14.56 -5.34 16.47
CA MET A 212 14.42 -6.30 15.37
C MET A 212 15.45 -6.12 14.27
N ILE A 213 15.86 -4.87 13.97
CA ILE A 213 16.78 -4.54 12.89
C ILE A 213 17.70 -3.38 13.26
N GLU A 214 18.80 -3.21 12.51
CA GLU A 214 19.65 -2.01 12.58
C GLU A 214 18.96 -0.81 11.93
N ASN A 215 19.17 0.42 12.49
CA ASN A 215 18.62 1.66 11.94
C ASN A 215 19.49 2.18 10.77
N GLN A 216 19.56 1.39 9.72
CA GLN A 216 20.35 1.70 8.52
C GLN A 216 19.48 1.81 7.28
N LEU A 217 19.70 2.83 6.49
CA LEU A 217 19.01 3.07 5.22
C LEU A 217 20.02 3.35 4.12
N ARG A 218 19.63 3.11 2.88
CA ARG A 218 20.40 3.45 1.69
C ARG A 218 19.96 4.80 1.15
N LEU A 219 20.89 5.61 0.73
CA LEU A 219 20.59 6.88 0.06
C LEU A 219 19.60 6.68 -1.11
N PRO A 220 18.66 7.62 -1.32
CA PRO A 220 18.55 8.94 -0.69
C PRO A 220 17.86 8.93 0.69
N LEU A 221 17.44 7.79 1.21
CA LEU A 221 16.85 7.70 2.55
C LEU A 221 17.94 7.74 3.62
N VAL A 222 17.63 8.45 4.71
CA VAL A 222 18.48 8.56 5.91
C VAL A 222 17.65 8.25 7.16
N PRO A 223 18.27 7.90 8.30
CA PRO A 223 17.55 7.71 9.55
C PRO A 223 16.72 8.95 9.95
N THR A 224 15.64 8.72 10.67
CA THR A 224 14.81 9.80 11.23
C THR A 224 15.63 10.70 12.16
N ARG A 225 15.16 11.94 12.35
CA ARG A 225 15.72 12.84 13.37
C ARG A 225 15.61 12.20 14.76
N LEU A 226 16.53 12.53 15.64
CA LEU A 226 16.55 12.04 17.03
C LEU A 226 15.22 12.31 17.74
N THR A 227 14.67 13.51 17.57
CA THR A 227 13.38 13.88 18.17
C THR A 227 12.21 13.01 17.69
N THR A 228 12.24 12.58 16.43
CA THR A 228 11.23 11.64 15.88
C THR A 228 11.42 10.24 16.46
N MET A 229 12.68 9.78 16.55
CA MET A 229 13.03 8.49 17.15
C MET A 229 12.63 8.41 18.63
N GLU A 230 12.90 9.47 19.41
CA GLU A 230 12.49 9.55 20.83
C GLU A 230 10.98 9.48 20.98
N LYS A 231 10.22 10.20 20.15
CA LYS A 231 8.74 10.13 20.17
C LYS A 231 8.23 8.75 19.81
N ILE A 232 8.78 8.10 18.78
CA ILE A 232 8.44 6.72 18.41
C ILE A 232 8.67 5.80 19.64
N SER A 233 9.85 5.88 20.25
CA SER A 233 10.21 5.05 21.38
C SER A 233 9.31 5.30 22.60
N SER A 234 8.90 6.56 22.86
CA SER A 234 7.96 6.89 23.95
C SER A 234 6.59 6.25 23.70
N ILE A 235 6.04 6.42 22.49
CA ILE A 235 4.73 5.87 22.16
C ILE A 235 4.75 4.33 22.22
N LEU A 236 5.79 3.67 21.72
CA LEU A 236 5.90 2.21 21.80
C LEU A 236 5.91 1.70 23.26
N LYS A 237 6.58 2.43 24.16
CA LYS A 237 6.57 2.14 25.61
C LYS A 237 5.19 2.33 26.22
N GLU A 238 4.51 3.44 25.94
CA GLU A 238 3.16 3.73 26.41
C GLU A 238 2.14 2.69 25.95
N LEU A 239 2.34 2.14 24.76
CA LEU A 239 1.51 1.09 24.19
C LEU A 239 1.83 -0.31 24.72
N ASP A 240 2.85 -0.44 25.60
CA ASP A 240 3.41 -1.70 26.12
C ASP A 240 3.79 -2.70 25.00
N ILE A 241 4.27 -2.16 23.89
CA ILE A 241 4.77 -2.95 22.75
C ILE A 241 6.22 -3.30 23.04
N ARG A 242 6.46 -4.57 23.38
CA ARG A 242 7.78 -5.16 23.62
C ARG A 242 7.97 -6.37 22.72
N TYR A 243 9.21 -6.53 22.24
CA TYR A 243 9.63 -7.73 21.51
C TYR A 243 10.94 -8.27 22.08
#